data_9f1e8e2e2a448fd0aea697b4aab07961
#
_entry.id   9f1e8e2e2a448fd0aea697b4aab07961
#
_cell.length_a   1.000
_cell.length_b   1.000
_cell.length_c   1.000
_cell.angle_alpha   90.00
_cell.angle_beta   90.00
_cell.angle_gamma   90.00
#
_symmetry.space_group_name_H-M   'P 1'
#
loop_
_entity.id
_entity.type
_entity.pdbx_description
1 polymer ?
#
loop_
_entity_poly.entity_id
_entity_poly.type
_entity_poly.pdbx_seq_one_letter_code
_entity_poly.pdbx_strand_id
1 'polypeptide(L)'
;MVLTVLLACCSIPMSAQDEIIEHEGNKYIIHVELLNPDSEMTLMDVLHMCPELMSNDGKSITAEYLLSVDDIMLSIDYEPLLENIKACELSQVIVCTYGSVDNAMDGTTGSIDLQFKEGSKGMTGKLALNGSTYGNGKVYADIASAGDKVTIRGFAQTNLQYGKAESLSGATVTSRNGVENAMFFLDWQITDDDLLKFKLSQGYGEQKDRLTNNGETESLPSRQRWGEFVATYERNLNEQGAGLYFEAGMNYSNNNLESVKERMATPWWIAECSFPLLKQALTITAGYEGGYTNCWYRDINREQYLYNDLYVKLDFKKGPWIITLGDRFRHNTFWNKQYNKSDERLWSHNRNDHALIASVGYHKGHHAIQGVFNRSFFNPAVSAFIDDLFGEYVRYNTDYKTNYAWRSELRYTYQTEQMVVTGSATHTLLTDLPTPNQSLTGLGASVTWNKGSLRLTGGANVYHEHVKLEESNNDTFFTLKFAPTLLLGNGFRLSSVLLFNSKKDILEQHAHLYASIKVNKDLGRRCNVFADFHDIAGQPETTTLLLMQSFKNRALTIGFTYYPWR
;
A
#
# COMPACT_ATOMS: atom_id res chain seq x y z
N MET A 1 27.26 -14.42 -21.35
CA MET A 1 27.44 -15.29 -20.17
C MET A 1 26.18 -15.41 -19.32
N VAL A 2 25.51 -14.33 -18.92
CA VAL A 2 24.23 -14.39 -18.16
C VAL A 2 23.12 -15.11 -18.92
N LEU A 3 22.95 -14.82 -20.22
CA LEU A 3 21.96 -15.44 -21.08
C LEU A 3 22.20 -16.95 -21.30
N THR A 4 23.46 -17.37 -21.31
CA THR A 4 23.86 -18.78 -21.51
C THR A 4 23.62 -19.61 -20.25
N VAL A 5 23.75 -19.03 -19.06
CA VAL A 5 23.42 -19.67 -17.78
C VAL A 5 21.89 -19.79 -17.63
N LEU A 6 21.13 -18.77 -18.04
CA LEU A 6 19.66 -18.81 -18.07
C LEU A 6 19.12 -19.90 -19.01
N LEU A 7 19.71 -20.09 -20.19
CA LEU A 7 19.32 -21.13 -21.15
C LEU A 7 19.69 -22.54 -20.70
N ALA A 8 20.77 -22.71 -19.95
CA ALA A 8 21.19 -24.03 -19.42
C ALA A 8 20.30 -24.53 -18.27
N CYS A 9 19.65 -23.65 -17.53
CA CYS A 9 18.71 -24.02 -16.46
C CYS A 9 17.33 -24.47 -16.97
N CYS A 10 17.00 -24.21 -18.25
CA CYS A 10 15.69 -24.52 -18.85
C CYS A 10 15.44 -25.99 -19.23
N SER A 11 16.34 -26.93 -18.96
CA SER A 11 16.30 -28.30 -19.50
C SER A 11 15.88 -29.40 -18.52
N ILE A 12 15.43 -29.08 -17.31
CA ILE A 12 15.01 -30.09 -16.34
C ILE A 12 13.48 -30.25 -16.39
N PRO A 13 12.93 -31.45 -16.67
CA PRO A 13 11.50 -31.69 -16.61
C PRO A 13 11.06 -31.78 -15.16
N MET A 14 10.07 -30.97 -14.75
CA MET A 14 9.53 -30.97 -13.39
C MET A 14 8.02 -31.05 -13.38
N SER A 15 7.49 -31.79 -12.41
CA SER A 15 6.08 -31.87 -12.06
C SER A 15 5.58 -30.50 -11.57
N ALA A 16 4.31 -30.21 -11.78
CA ALA A 16 3.65 -29.05 -11.20
C ALA A 16 3.74 -29.15 -9.66
N GLN A 17 4.46 -28.23 -9.05
CA GLN A 17 4.58 -28.07 -7.62
C GLN A 17 3.86 -26.77 -7.27
N ASP A 18 3.13 -26.75 -6.16
CA ASP A 18 2.47 -25.54 -5.68
C ASP A 18 3.51 -24.45 -5.43
N GLU A 19 3.27 -23.27 -5.96
CA GLU A 19 4.22 -22.16 -5.95
C GLU A 19 3.90 -21.20 -4.82
N ILE A 20 4.93 -20.79 -4.06
CA ILE A 20 4.76 -19.76 -3.02
C ILE A 20 4.46 -18.41 -3.66
N ILE A 21 5.13 -18.08 -4.77
CA ILE A 21 4.86 -16.86 -5.54
C ILE A 21 4.49 -17.25 -6.97
N GLU A 22 3.26 -16.96 -7.35
CA GLU A 22 2.78 -17.07 -8.72
C GLU A 22 2.85 -15.68 -9.39
N HIS A 23 3.21 -15.66 -10.66
CA HIS A 23 3.22 -14.45 -11.48
C HIS A 23 2.06 -14.48 -12.46
N GLU A 24 1.14 -13.55 -12.32
CA GLU A 24 -0.01 -13.42 -13.22
C GLU A 24 -0.10 -11.99 -13.78
N GLY A 25 0.12 -11.85 -15.08
CA GLY A 25 0.12 -10.53 -15.70
C GLY A 25 1.16 -9.60 -15.08
N ASN A 26 0.74 -8.54 -14.42
CA ASN A 26 1.61 -7.62 -13.67
C ASN A 26 1.54 -7.83 -12.16
N LYS A 27 0.95 -8.94 -11.71
CA LYS A 27 0.72 -9.23 -10.28
C LYS A 27 1.68 -10.31 -9.78
N TYR A 28 2.04 -10.21 -8.50
CA TYR A 28 2.51 -11.32 -7.68
C TYR A 28 1.35 -11.84 -6.87
N ILE A 29 1.12 -13.11 -6.89
CA ILE A 29 0.21 -13.78 -5.97
C ILE A 29 1.07 -14.57 -5.01
N ILE A 30 1.12 -14.15 -3.75
CA ILE A 30 1.86 -14.82 -2.69
C ILE A 30 0.88 -15.74 -1.97
N HIS A 31 1.01 -17.04 -2.17
CA HIS A 31 0.21 -18.07 -1.49
C HIS A 31 0.72 -18.25 -0.07
N VAL A 32 0.14 -17.48 0.85
CA VAL A 32 0.63 -17.39 2.24
C VAL A 32 0.51 -18.72 2.97
N GLU A 33 -0.46 -19.54 2.62
CA GLU A 33 -0.64 -20.87 3.21
C GLU A 33 0.53 -21.80 2.94
N LEU A 34 1.18 -21.70 1.77
CA LEU A 34 2.34 -22.49 1.40
C LEU A 34 3.61 -22.09 2.17
N LEU A 35 3.63 -20.89 2.74
CA LEU A 35 4.71 -20.45 3.63
C LEU A 35 4.68 -21.15 4.99
N ASN A 36 3.60 -21.88 5.32
CA ASN A 36 3.36 -22.44 6.65
C ASN A 36 3.62 -21.38 7.75
N PRO A 37 2.91 -20.25 7.73
CA PRO A 37 3.19 -19.14 8.62
C PRO A 37 2.91 -19.54 10.05
N ASP A 38 3.87 -19.23 10.93
CA ASP A 38 3.61 -19.34 12.37
C ASP A 38 2.63 -18.23 12.81
N SER A 39 2.05 -18.36 14.01
CA SER A 39 1.04 -17.44 14.53
C SER A 39 1.51 -15.99 14.68
N GLU A 40 2.80 -15.71 14.49
CA GLU A 40 3.40 -14.41 14.69
C GLU A 40 4.07 -13.82 13.43
N MET A 41 4.13 -14.59 12.35
CA MET A 41 4.55 -14.04 11.07
C MET A 41 3.62 -12.89 10.71
N THR A 42 4.19 -11.74 10.45
CA THR A 42 3.42 -10.53 10.14
C THR A 42 3.13 -10.43 8.65
N LEU A 43 2.14 -9.65 8.28
CA LEU A 43 1.91 -9.28 6.89
C LEU A 43 3.15 -8.63 6.27
N MET A 44 3.87 -7.78 7.02
CA MET A 44 5.10 -7.14 6.53
C MET A 44 6.20 -8.15 6.18
N ASP A 45 6.29 -9.29 6.89
CA ASP A 45 7.23 -10.35 6.54
C ASP A 45 6.90 -10.99 5.19
N VAL A 46 5.61 -11.06 4.84
CA VAL A 46 5.14 -11.54 3.53
C VAL A 46 5.42 -10.50 2.44
N LEU A 47 5.07 -9.25 2.67
CA LEU A 47 5.25 -8.16 1.71
C LEU A 47 6.72 -7.92 1.37
N HIS A 48 7.61 -8.11 2.32
CA HIS A 48 9.06 -7.98 2.10
C HIS A 48 9.69 -9.10 1.25
N MET A 49 8.91 -10.08 0.83
CA MET A 49 9.32 -11.02 -0.23
C MET A 49 9.38 -10.33 -1.60
N CYS A 50 8.67 -9.20 -1.76
CA CYS A 50 8.76 -8.32 -2.91
C CYS A 50 9.79 -7.21 -2.60
N PRO A 51 10.94 -7.15 -3.29
CA PRO A 51 11.99 -6.17 -3.00
C PRO A 51 11.49 -4.71 -3.05
N GLU A 52 10.55 -4.42 -3.94
CA GLU A 52 9.98 -3.10 -4.18
C GLU A 52 9.18 -2.57 -2.98
N LEU A 53 8.68 -3.48 -2.13
CA LEU A 53 7.88 -3.14 -0.94
C LEU A 53 8.72 -2.97 0.33
N MET A 54 10.04 -3.07 0.25
CA MET A 54 10.90 -2.82 1.40
C MET A 54 10.89 -1.34 1.76
N SER A 55 10.20 -1.03 2.84
CA SER A 55 10.13 0.34 3.36
C SER A 55 11.39 0.74 4.13
N ASN A 56 11.60 2.06 4.27
CA ASN A 56 12.73 2.63 4.97
C ASN A 56 12.71 2.40 6.50
N ASP A 57 11.55 2.08 7.07
CA ASP A 57 11.38 1.85 8.52
C ASP A 57 11.06 0.39 8.87
N GLY A 58 10.89 -0.47 7.86
CA GLY A 58 10.54 -1.89 8.04
C GLY A 58 9.14 -2.14 8.61
N LYS A 59 8.31 -1.10 8.74
CA LYS A 59 6.97 -1.16 9.35
C LYS A 59 5.86 -0.65 8.45
N SER A 60 6.17 0.29 7.56
CA SER A 60 5.23 0.86 6.62
C SER A 60 5.47 0.34 5.20
N ILE A 61 4.45 0.38 4.38
CA ILE A 61 4.56 0.29 2.94
C ILE A 61 4.80 1.72 2.44
N THR A 62 5.55 1.88 1.35
CA THR A 62 5.65 3.21 0.72
C THR A 62 4.25 3.73 0.42
N ALA A 63 3.96 4.99 0.73
CA ALA A 63 2.63 5.62 0.71
C ALA A 63 1.90 5.62 -0.65
N GLU A 64 2.46 4.98 -1.66
CA GLU A 64 2.00 4.99 -3.04
C GLU A 64 1.20 3.74 -3.44
N TYR A 65 1.00 2.79 -2.51
CA TYR A 65 0.22 1.57 -2.78
C TYR A 65 -1.21 1.70 -2.26
N LEU A 66 -2.17 1.36 -3.12
CA LEU A 66 -3.55 1.15 -2.70
C LEU A 66 -3.65 -0.19 -1.98
N LEU A 67 -4.35 -0.20 -0.86
CA LEU A 67 -4.64 -1.43 -0.13
C LEU A 67 -6.09 -1.83 -0.34
N SER A 68 -6.33 -3.10 -0.64
CA SER A 68 -7.66 -3.72 -0.61
C SER A 68 -7.70 -4.90 0.36
N VAL A 69 -8.89 -5.26 0.78
CA VAL A 69 -9.19 -6.43 1.58
C VAL A 69 -10.32 -7.18 0.88
N ASP A 70 -10.05 -8.43 0.50
CA ASP A 70 -10.99 -9.28 -0.23
C ASP A 70 -11.60 -8.53 -1.46
N ASP A 71 -10.72 -7.92 -2.26
CA ASP A 71 -11.00 -7.09 -3.45
C ASP A 71 -11.68 -5.74 -3.19
N ILE A 72 -11.98 -5.38 -1.95
CA ILE A 72 -12.59 -4.10 -1.61
C ILE A 72 -11.52 -3.09 -1.21
N MET A 73 -11.36 -2.02 -1.99
CA MET A 73 -10.35 -0.99 -1.77
C MET A 73 -10.55 -0.25 -0.43
N LEU A 74 -9.45 0.03 0.26
CA LEU A 74 -9.40 0.86 1.46
C LEU A 74 -8.91 2.25 1.09
N SER A 75 -9.74 3.26 1.28
CA SER A 75 -9.40 4.66 1.02
C SER A 75 -8.83 5.41 2.23
N ILE A 76 -8.65 4.72 3.35
CA ILE A 76 -8.35 5.31 4.66
C ILE A 76 -7.00 4.83 5.15
N ASP A 77 -6.39 5.61 6.06
CA ASP A 77 -5.16 5.26 6.77
C ASP A 77 -5.18 3.81 7.30
N TYR A 78 -4.49 2.94 6.58
CA TYR A 78 -4.48 1.49 6.78
C TYR A 78 -3.23 0.99 7.51
N GLU A 79 -2.24 1.84 7.74
CA GLU A 79 -1.00 1.42 8.43
C GLU A 79 -1.27 0.68 9.74
N PRO A 80 -2.20 1.15 10.60
CA PRO A 80 -2.50 0.43 11.81
C PRO A 80 -3.14 -0.94 11.58
N LEU A 81 -3.83 -1.13 10.45
CA LEU A 81 -4.39 -2.44 10.07
C LEU A 81 -3.28 -3.42 9.70
N LEU A 82 -2.31 -2.97 8.89
CA LEU A 82 -1.19 -3.80 8.42
C LEU A 82 -0.36 -4.38 9.56
N GLU A 83 -0.14 -3.62 10.63
CA GLU A 83 0.62 -4.09 11.80
C GLU A 83 -0.09 -5.20 12.59
N ASN A 84 -1.42 -5.29 12.50
CA ASN A 84 -2.22 -6.21 13.29
C ASN A 84 -2.60 -7.49 12.54
N ILE A 85 -2.63 -7.46 11.21
CA ILE A 85 -2.90 -8.65 10.40
C ILE A 85 -1.70 -9.59 10.49
N LYS A 86 -1.97 -10.86 10.83
CA LYS A 86 -0.99 -11.92 10.83
C LYS A 86 -1.03 -12.71 9.52
N ALA A 87 0.12 -13.17 9.05
CA ALA A 87 0.19 -13.98 7.84
C ALA A 87 -0.69 -15.23 7.93
N CYS A 88 -0.81 -15.84 9.11
CA CYS A 88 -1.65 -17.03 9.30
C CYS A 88 -3.17 -16.77 9.13
N GLU A 89 -3.60 -15.52 9.10
CA GLU A 89 -4.99 -15.10 8.86
C GLU A 89 -5.32 -14.99 7.36
N LEU A 90 -4.29 -14.94 6.50
CA LEU A 90 -4.41 -14.75 5.07
C LEU A 90 -4.29 -16.05 4.29
N SER A 91 -5.06 -16.20 3.23
CA SER A 91 -4.89 -17.22 2.21
C SER A 91 -3.82 -16.81 1.22
N GLN A 92 -3.92 -15.60 0.71
CA GLN A 92 -2.97 -15.03 -0.24
C GLN A 92 -2.86 -13.51 -0.13
N VAL A 93 -1.78 -12.98 -0.67
CA VAL A 93 -1.54 -11.54 -0.84
C VAL A 93 -1.23 -11.30 -2.30
N ILE A 94 -2.02 -10.45 -2.95
CA ILE A 94 -1.82 -10.08 -4.34
C ILE A 94 -1.15 -8.72 -4.38
N VAL A 95 0.03 -8.64 -4.97
CA VAL A 95 0.79 -7.40 -5.11
C VAL A 95 0.88 -7.03 -6.59
N CYS A 96 0.34 -5.90 -6.94
CA CYS A 96 0.52 -5.27 -8.23
C CYS A 96 1.49 -4.10 -8.05
N THR A 97 2.74 -4.24 -8.49
CA THR A 97 3.79 -3.23 -8.27
C THR A 97 3.59 -1.95 -9.06
N TYR A 98 2.82 -2.04 -10.14
CA TYR A 98 2.42 -0.89 -10.95
C TYR A 98 0.93 -0.97 -11.22
N GLY A 99 0.25 0.17 -11.24
CA GLY A 99 -1.18 0.22 -11.51
C GLY A 99 -1.56 -0.61 -12.73
N SER A 100 -2.57 -1.43 -12.62
CA SER A 100 -3.19 -2.16 -13.71
C SER A 100 -4.23 -1.27 -14.40
N VAL A 101 -4.67 -1.62 -15.61
CA VAL A 101 -5.72 -0.83 -16.30
C VAL A 101 -7.06 -0.87 -15.57
N ASP A 102 -7.31 -1.93 -14.80
CA ASP A 102 -8.43 -2.08 -13.88
C ASP A 102 -8.25 -1.26 -12.60
N ASN A 103 -6.99 -0.91 -12.23
CA ASN A 103 -6.62 -0.13 -11.05
C ASN A 103 -5.67 1.03 -11.37
N ALA A 104 -5.60 1.51 -12.61
CA ALA A 104 -4.71 2.59 -13.04
C ALA A 104 -5.20 3.94 -12.54
N MET A 105 -5.26 4.09 -11.23
CA MET A 105 -5.79 5.28 -10.60
C MET A 105 -4.68 6.24 -10.21
N ASP A 106 -4.92 7.46 -10.38
CA ASP A 106 -4.49 8.69 -9.70
C ASP A 106 -3.12 8.67 -9.02
N GLY A 107 -2.08 8.22 -9.74
CA GLY A 107 -0.72 8.39 -9.27
C GLY A 107 -0.20 7.35 -8.31
N THR A 108 -0.94 6.28 -8.05
CA THR A 108 -0.46 5.18 -7.22
C THR A 108 0.62 4.38 -7.93
N THR A 109 1.59 3.91 -7.18
CA THR A 109 2.66 3.05 -7.70
C THR A 109 2.11 1.66 -8.00
N GLY A 110 1.16 1.18 -7.18
CA GLY A 110 0.57 -0.14 -7.32
C GLY A 110 -0.57 -0.39 -6.35
N SER A 111 -0.95 -1.65 -6.20
CA SER A 111 -1.97 -2.09 -5.25
C SER A 111 -1.54 -3.36 -4.52
N ILE A 112 -2.08 -3.54 -3.32
CA ILE A 112 -1.91 -4.74 -2.49
C ILE A 112 -3.30 -5.18 -2.08
N ASP A 113 -3.70 -6.40 -2.45
CA ASP A 113 -4.93 -7.02 -2.01
C ASP A 113 -4.66 -8.12 -0.99
N LEU A 114 -5.32 -8.04 0.16
CA LEU A 114 -5.21 -8.98 1.26
C LEU A 114 -6.41 -9.91 1.25
N GLN A 115 -6.23 -11.12 0.80
CA GLN A 115 -7.30 -12.12 0.82
C GLN A 115 -7.21 -12.95 2.09
N PHE A 116 -8.25 -12.86 2.91
CA PHE A 116 -8.32 -13.63 4.14
C PHE A 116 -8.70 -15.08 3.86
N LYS A 117 -8.26 -15.97 4.75
CA LYS A 117 -8.72 -17.34 4.73
C LYS A 117 -10.23 -17.39 4.87
N GLU A 118 -10.87 -18.20 4.04
CA GLU A 118 -12.26 -18.56 4.29
C GLU A 118 -12.35 -19.13 5.70
N GLY A 119 -13.11 -18.46 6.55
CA GLY A 119 -13.22 -18.85 7.95
C GLY A 119 -13.80 -20.27 8.06
N SER A 120 -13.18 -21.12 8.86
CA SER A 120 -13.91 -22.31 9.35
C SER A 120 -15.21 -21.82 9.96
N LYS A 121 -16.35 -22.49 9.64
CA LYS A 121 -17.67 -22.13 10.20
C LYS A 121 -17.58 -21.87 11.70
N GLY A 122 -17.99 -20.69 12.13
CA GLY A 122 -17.94 -20.28 13.52
C GLY A 122 -17.46 -18.84 13.72
N MET A 123 -17.11 -18.55 14.95
CA MET A 123 -16.61 -17.23 15.34
C MET A 123 -15.10 -17.28 15.59
N THR A 124 -14.41 -16.27 15.10
CA THR A 124 -13.02 -15.98 15.45
C THR A 124 -12.92 -14.55 15.96
N GLY A 125 -11.88 -14.24 16.70
CA GLY A 125 -11.67 -12.88 17.15
C GLY A 125 -10.34 -12.70 17.87
N LYS A 126 -9.89 -11.45 17.91
CA LYS A 126 -8.63 -11.05 18.49
C LYS A 126 -8.78 -9.70 19.18
N LEU A 127 -8.19 -9.58 20.35
CA LEU A 127 -8.03 -8.33 21.07
C LEU A 127 -6.54 -8.13 21.34
N ALA A 128 -5.97 -7.04 20.84
CA ALA A 128 -4.58 -6.70 21.04
C ALA A 128 -4.45 -5.34 21.74
N LEU A 129 -3.56 -5.29 22.71
CA LEU A 129 -3.21 -4.10 23.48
C LEU A 129 -1.70 -3.93 23.45
N ASN A 130 -1.22 -2.74 23.20
CA ASN A 130 0.19 -2.44 23.38
C ASN A 130 0.41 -1.04 23.93
N GLY A 131 1.57 -0.83 24.54
CA GLY A 131 2.01 0.46 25.02
C GLY A 131 3.53 0.57 24.98
N SER A 132 4.03 1.77 24.74
CA SER A 132 5.45 2.05 24.65
C SER A 132 5.93 3.02 25.72
N THR A 133 7.24 3.03 25.96
CA THR A 133 7.90 3.97 26.88
C THR A 133 7.75 5.44 26.49
N TYR A 134 7.30 5.73 25.27
CA TYR A 134 7.01 7.10 24.80
C TYR A 134 5.57 7.54 24.99
N GLY A 135 4.75 6.74 25.66
CA GLY A 135 3.33 7.03 25.83
C GLY A 135 2.48 6.75 24.59
N ASN A 136 3.05 6.08 23.60
CA ASN A 136 2.25 5.54 22.50
C ASN A 136 1.46 4.34 23.02
N GLY A 137 0.22 4.23 22.58
CA GLY A 137 -0.66 3.13 22.99
C GLY A 137 -1.59 2.76 21.84
N LYS A 138 -1.91 1.47 21.73
CA LYS A 138 -2.79 0.95 20.71
C LYS A 138 -3.71 -0.10 21.30
N VAL A 139 -4.97 0.00 20.94
CA VAL A 139 -5.99 -1.02 21.17
C VAL A 139 -6.51 -1.44 19.81
N TYR A 140 -6.55 -2.73 19.57
CA TYR A 140 -7.09 -3.32 18.36
C TYR A 140 -8.00 -4.48 18.71
N ALA A 141 -9.15 -4.54 18.05
CA ALA A 141 -10.08 -5.66 18.13
C ALA A 141 -10.54 -6.04 16.74
N ASP A 142 -10.58 -7.34 16.47
CA ASP A 142 -11.31 -7.89 15.33
C ASP A 142 -12.23 -9.01 15.78
N ILE A 143 -13.28 -9.20 15.00
CA ILE A 143 -14.23 -10.30 15.12
C ILE A 143 -14.66 -10.72 13.73
N ALA A 144 -14.67 -12.00 13.46
CA ALA A 144 -15.22 -12.56 12.25
C ALA A 144 -16.17 -13.72 12.59
N SER A 145 -17.23 -13.83 11.82
CA SER A 145 -18.19 -14.94 11.88
C SER A 145 -18.46 -15.44 10.47
N ALA A 146 -18.14 -16.69 10.21
CA ALA A 146 -18.39 -17.34 8.94
C ALA A 146 -19.52 -18.37 9.08
N GLY A 147 -20.56 -18.22 8.24
CA GLY A 147 -21.64 -19.17 8.05
C GLY A 147 -21.59 -19.79 6.64
N ASP A 148 -22.61 -20.54 6.27
CA ASP A 148 -22.68 -21.19 4.95
C ASP A 148 -22.84 -20.18 3.78
N LYS A 149 -23.48 -19.05 4.04
CA LYS A 149 -23.82 -18.05 3.02
C LYS A 149 -23.46 -16.63 3.41
N VAL A 150 -23.05 -16.43 4.65
CA VAL A 150 -22.79 -15.09 5.16
C VAL A 150 -21.51 -15.12 5.99
N THR A 151 -20.58 -14.25 5.60
CA THR A 151 -19.39 -13.96 6.40
C THR A 151 -19.45 -12.50 6.85
N ILE A 152 -19.20 -12.27 8.12
CA ILE A 152 -19.15 -10.94 8.72
C ILE A 152 -17.78 -10.78 9.35
N ARG A 153 -17.14 -9.63 9.12
CA ARG A 153 -15.88 -9.27 9.76
C ARG A 153 -15.93 -7.83 10.23
N GLY A 154 -15.46 -7.58 11.43
CA GLY A 154 -15.37 -6.23 11.98
C GLY A 154 -14.01 -5.98 12.60
N PHE A 155 -13.46 -4.79 12.35
CA PHE A 155 -12.22 -4.29 12.94
C PHE A 155 -12.50 -2.99 13.65
N ALA A 156 -11.88 -2.80 14.80
CA ALA A 156 -11.89 -1.53 15.49
C ALA A 156 -10.52 -1.28 16.13
N GLN A 157 -10.04 -0.07 16.04
CA GLN A 157 -8.78 0.29 16.65
C GLN A 157 -8.75 1.73 17.16
N THR A 158 -7.94 1.93 18.18
CA THR A 158 -7.54 3.24 18.65
C THR A 158 -6.02 3.28 18.73
N ASN A 159 -5.41 4.32 18.19
CA ASN A 159 -3.97 4.51 18.19
C ASN A 159 -3.65 5.89 18.75
N LEU A 160 -2.81 5.93 19.79
CA LEU A 160 -2.26 7.15 20.36
C LEU A 160 -0.77 7.21 20.06
N GLN A 161 -0.35 8.25 19.36
CA GLN A 161 1.05 8.47 19.01
C GLN A 161 1.53 9.78 19.61
N TYR A 162 2.74 9.76 20.13
CA TYR A 162 3.45 10.93 20.58
C TYR A 162 4.74 11.07 19.79
N GLY A 163 4.97 12.26 19.24
CA GLY A 163 6.14 12.57 18.45
C GLY A 163 6.81 13.86 18.93
N LYS A 164 8.11 13.94 18.77
CA LYS A 164 8.89 15.16 18.96
C LYS A 164 9.86 15.31 17.78
N ALA A 165 9.89 16.50 17.19
CA ALA A 165 10.84 16.86 16.16
C ALA A 165 11.50 18.19 16.53
N GLU A 166 12.73 18.38 16.07
CA GLU A 166 13.49 19.61 16.25
C GLU A 166 14.01 20.09 14.90
N SER A 167 13.80 21.37 14.60
CA SER A 167 14.34 21.96 13.38
C SER A 167 15.82 22.27 13.53
N LEU A 168 16.53 22.44 12.42
CA LEU A 168 17.93 22.89 12.40
C LEU A 168 18.11 24.29 13.02
N SER A 169 17.04 25.10 13.08
CA SER A 169 17.02 26.42 13.73
C SER A 169 16.77 26.37 15.24
N GLY A 170 16.58 25.16 15.83
CA GLY A 170 16.30 24.96 17.25
C GLY A 170 14.82 25.07 17.63
N ALA A 171 13.91 25.28 16.68
CA ALA A 171 12.47 25.18 16.94
C ALA A 171 12.09 23.73 17.20
N THR A 172 11.23 23.48 18.21
CA THR A 172 10.73 22.14 18.54
C THR A 172 9.26 22.01 18.24
N VAL A 173 8.87 20.90 17.58
CA VAL A 173 7.49 20.51 17.42
C VAL A 173 7.23 19.27 18.27
N THR A 174 6.23 19.33 19.12
CA THR A 174 5.68 18.16 19.81
C THR A 174 4.32 17.86 19.25
N SER A 175 4.14 16.64 18.77
CA SER A 175 2.88 16.16 18.20
C SER A 175 2.24 15.12 19.10
N ARG A 176 0.95 15.24 19.30
CA ARG A 176 0.11 14.19 19.88
C ARG A 176 -1.00 13.89 18.89
N ASN A 177 -0.97 12.68 18.36
CA ASN A 177 -1.94 12.20 17.39
C ASN A 177 -2.77 11.06 18.00
N GLY A 178 -4.10 11.17 17.91
CA GLY A 178 -5.03 10.12 18.26
C GLY A 178 -5.88 9.76 17.04
N VAL A 179 -5.88 8.50 16.64
CA VAL A 179 -6.68 7.98 15.54
C VAL A 179 -7.56 6.85 16.04
N GLU A 180 -8.84 6.95 15.76
CA GLU A 180 -9.83 5.92 16.02
C GLU A 180 -10.48 5.53 14.69
N ASN A 181 -10.53 4.25 14.37
CA ASN A 181 -11.24 3.77 13.20
C ASN A 181 -11.93 2.44 13.45
N ALA A 182 -12.98 2.21 12.69
CA ALA A 182 -13.74 0.97 12.66
C ALA A 182 -14.11 0.64 11.21
N MET A 183 -14.05 -0.64 10.87
CA MET A 183 -14.44 -1.17 9.58
C MET A 183 -15.33 -2.39 9.78
N PHE A 184 -16.30 -2.54 8.92
CA PHE A 184 -17.23 -3.65 8.89
C PHE A 184 -17.34 -4.17 7.45
N PHE A 185 -17.25 -5.48 7.30
CA PHE A 185 -17.40 -6.19 6.03
C PHE A 185 -18.51 -7.23 6.18
N LEU A 186 -19.30 -7.36 5.15
CA LEU A 186 -20.35 -8.38 5.01
C LEU A 186 -20.26 -8.98 3.62
N ASP A 187 -20.00 -10.27 3.53
CA ASP A 187 -20.07 -11.04 2.31
C ASP A 187 -21.30 -11.95 2.38
N TRP A 188 -22.16 -11.86 1.38
CA TRP A 188 -23.40 -12.61 1.30
C TRP A 188 -23.49 -13.38 -0.01
N GLN A 189 -23.28 -14.69 0.06
CA GLN A 189 -23.51 -15.62 -1.04
C GLN A 189 -25.01 -15.82 -1.23
N ILE A 190 -25.62 -15.09 -2.16
CA ILE A 190 -27.06 -15.13 -2.44
C ILE A 190 -27.42 -16.46 -3.07
N THR A 191 -26.69 -16.82 -4.14
CA THR A 191 -26.74 -18.13 -4.81
C THR A 191 -25.30 -18.64 -5.00
N ASP A 192 -25.12 -19.82 -5.59
CA ASP A 192 -23.77 -20.33 -5.88
C ASP A 192 -23.00 -19.44 -6.90
N ASP A 193 -23.75 -18.67 -7.71
CA ASP A 193 -23.21 -17.80 -8.74
C ASP A 193 -23.22 -16.31 -8.36
N ASP A 194 -23.94 -15.91 -7.31
CA ASP A 194 -24.15 -14.50 -6.96
C ASP A 194 -23.58 -14.19 -5.58
N LEU A 195 -22.63 -13.24 -5.53
CA LEU A 195 -22.03 -12.75 -4.30
C LEU A 195 -22.26 -11.25 -4.16
N LEU A 196 -22.73 -10.83 -3.00
CA LEU A 196 -22.89 -9.43 -2.63
C LEU A 196 -21.99 -9.11 -1.45
N LYS A 197 -21.14 -8.10 -1.60
CA LYS A 197 -20.25 -7.65 -0.53
C LYS A 197 -20.59 -6.21 -0.12
N PHE A 198 -20.46 -5.92 1.15
CA PHE A 198 -20.59 -4.57 1.70
C PHE A 198 -19.41 -4.25 2.60
N LYS A 199 -18.96 -3.02 2.50
CA LYS A 199 -17.99 -2.43 3.41
C LYS A 199 -18.52 -1.11 3.95
N LEU A 200 -18.38 -0.93 5.25
CA LEU A 200 -18.59 0.33 5.92
C LEU A 200 -17.35 0.63 6.76
N SER A 201 -16.76 1.80 6.58
CA SER A 201 -15.67 2.24 7.43
C SER A 201 -15.91 3.66 7.94
N GLN A 202 -15.42 3.93 9.14
CA GLN A 202 -15.49 5.24 9.77
C GLN A 202 -14.25 5.48 10.61
N GLY A 203 -13.75 6.70 10.59
CA GLY A 203 -12.64 7.08 11.42
C GLY A 203 -12.70 8.52 11.92
N TYR A 204 -11.94 8.75 12.97
CA TYR A 204 -11.72 10.05 13.59
C TYR A 204 -10.25 10.19 13.96
N GLY A 205 -9.65 11.31 13.59
CA GLY A 205 -8.31 11.69 13.97
C GLY A 205 -8.29 13.04 14.67
N GLU A 206 -7.53 13.16 15.74
CA GLU A 206 -7.20 14.44 16.39
C GLU A 206 -5.69 14.54 16.52
N GLN A 207 -5.12 15.60 15.97
CA GLN A 207 -3.71 15.92 16.09
C GLN A 207 -3.58 17.27 16.82
N LYS A 208 -2.65 17.31 17.77
CA LYS A 208 -2.30 18.52 18.51
C LYS A 208 -0.81 18.73 18.43
N ASP A 209 -0.44 19.61 17.55
CA ASP A 209 0.94 20.04 17.41
C ASP A 209 1.20 21.27 18.28
N ARG A 210 2.38 21.31 18.88
CA ARG A 210 2.89 22.47 19.59
C ARG A 210 4.23 22.84 19.00
N LEU A 211 4.26 23.97 18.35
CA LEU A 211 5.48 24.57 17.82
C LEU A 211 6.05 25.51 18.90
N THR A 212 7.26 25.25 19.35
CA THR A 212 7.99 26.13 20.26
C THR A 212 9.21 26.69 19.54
N ASN A 213 9.23 28.02 19.37
CA ASN A 213 10.32 28.73 18.73
C ASN A 213 10.68 29.95 19.58
N ASN A 214 11.97 30.12 19.93
CA ASN A 214 12.47 31.24 20.77
C ASN A 214 11.72 31.48 22.07
N GLY A 215 11.16 30.41 22.69
CA GLY A 215 10.40 30.49 23.93
C GLY A 215 8.91 30.80 23.76
N GLU A 216 8.46 31.12 22.57
CA GLU A 216 7.04 31.23 22.24
C GLU A 216 6.50 29.85 21.82
N THR A 217 5.29 29.54 22.28
CA THR A 217 4.64 28.26 21.96
C THR A 217 3.29 28.53 21.28
N GLU A 218 3.13 28.00 20.09
CA GLU A 218 1.87 27.98 19.34
C GLU A 218 1.27 26.58 19.34
N SER A 219 -0.04 26.48 19.40
CA SER A 219 -0.75 25.19 19.33
C SER A 219 -1.56 25.14 18.05
N LEU A 220 -1.31 24.12 17.24
CA LEU A 220 -1.93 23.89 15.94
C LEU A 220 -2.82 22.63 16.01
N PRO A 221 -4.07 22.74 16.47
CA PRO A 221 -4.96 21.59 16.53
C PRO A 221 -5.54 21.29 15.14
N SER A 222 -5.55 20.02 14.76
CA SER A 222 -6.29 19.53 13.61
C SER A 222 -7.23 18.40 13.98
N ARG A 223 -8.34 18.30 13.29
CA ARG A 223 -9.33 17.23 13.44
C ARG A 223 -9.79 16.76 12.09
N GLN A 224 -9.83 15.45 11.93
CA GLN A 224 -10.27 14.79 10.73
C GLN A 224 -11.36 13.77 11.04
N ARG A 225 -12.40 13.73 10.21
CA ARG A 225 -13.42 12.68 10.21
C ARG A 225 -13.56 12.16 8.81
N TRP A 226 -13.62 10.85 8.69
CA TRP A 226 -13.82 10.21 7.39
C TRP A 226 -14.76 9.03 7.52
N GLY A 227 -15.35 8.67 6.42
CA GLY A 227 -16.18 7.49 6.30
C GLY A 227 -16.24 7.03 4.85
N GLU A 228 -16.49 5.74 4.68
CA GLU A 228 -16.60 5.11 3.39
C GLU A 228 -17.68 4.03 3.43
N PHE A 229 -18.42 3.94 2.35
CA PHE A 229 -19.35 2.87 2.07
C PHE A 229 -19.06 2.32 0.69
N VAL A 230 -18.99 0.98 0.56
CA VAL A 230 -18.87 0.29 -0.72
C VAL A 230 -19.85 -0.87 -0.76
N ALA A 231 -20.49 -1.06 -1.89
CA ALA A 231 -21.31 -2.22 -2.20
C ALA A 231 -20.81 -2.83 -3.52
N THR A 232 -20.53 -4.13 -3.51
CA THR A 232 -20.03 -4.88 -4.65
C THR A 232 -20.96 -6.05 -4.95
N TYR A 233 -21.29 -6.26 -6.21
CA TYR A 233 -22.02 -7.42 -6.68
C TYR A 233 -21.22 -8.14 -7.75
N GLU A 234 -21.01 -9.44 -7.53
CA GLU A 234 -20.31 -10.33 -8.43
C GLU A 234 -21.24 -11.43 -8.88
N ARG A 235 -21.20 -11.77 -10.17
CA ARG A 235 -21.98 -12.87 -10.74
C ARG A 235 -21.15 -13.69 -11.70
N ASN A 236 -21.09 -15.00 -11.43
CA ASN A 236 -20.59 -15.98 -12.37
C ASN A 236 -21.67 -16.28 -13.42
N LEU A 237 -21.34 -16.06 -14.70
CA LEU A 237 -22.28 -16.29 -15.80
C LEU A 237 -22.22 -17.74 -16.33
N ASN A 238 -21.09 -18.41 -16.13
CA ASN A 238 -20.89 -19.80 -16.54
C ASN A 238 -19.70 -20.44 -15.79
N GLU A 239 -19.63 -21.77 -15.84
CA GLU A 239 -18.53 -22.56 -15.26
C GLU A 239 -17.15 -22.31 -15.91
N GLN A 240 -17.08 -21.57 -17.02
CA GLN A 240 -15.83 -21.27 -17.73
C GLN A 240 -15.14 -20.02 -17.21
N GLY A 241 -15.75 -19.29 -16.26
CA GLY A 241 -15.20 -18.09 -15.64
C GLY A 241 -15.61 -16.78 -16.32
N ALA A 242 -16.68 -16.78 -17.14
CA ALA A 242 -17.30 -15.51 -17.53
C ALA A 242 -18.01 -14.89 -16.32
N GLY A 243 -17.84 -13.60 -16.09
CA GLY A 243 -18.36 -12.93 -14.92
C GLY A 243 -18.79 -11.49 -15.18
N LEU A 244 -19.62 -11.01 -14.27
CA LEU A 244 -20.00 -9.60 -14.12
C LEU A 244 -19.58 -9.11 -12.74
N TYR A 245 -19.07 -7.91 -12.69
CA TYR A 245 -18.70 -7.21 -11.48
C TYR A 245 -19.30 -5.81 -11.49
N PHE A 246 -19.96 -5.42 -10.41
CA PHE A 246 -20.47 -4.09 -10.19
C PHE A 246 -20.04 -3.61 -8.81
N GLU A 247 -19.50 -2.40 -8.75
CA GLU A 247 -19.19 -1.73 -7.50
C GLU A 247 -19.78 -0.33 -7.50
N ALA A 248 -20.26 0.10 -6.34
CA ALA A 248 -20.61 1.49 -6.09
C ALA A 248 -20.16 1.87 -4.68
N GLY A 249 -19.57 3.03 -4.56
CA GLY A 249 -19.07 3.48 -3.29
C GLY A 249 -19.14 4.99 -3.12
N MET A 250 -18.88 5.44 -1.91
CA MET A 250 -18.80 6.84 -1.54
C MET A 250 -17.80 7.05 -0.40
N ASN A 251 -16.84 7.93 -0.61
CA ASN A 251 -15.97 8.46 0.43
C ASN A 251 -16.45 9.81 0.91
N TYR A 252 -16.31 10.04 2.20
CA TYR A 252 -16.54 11.32 2.82
C TYR A 252 -15.39 11.68 3.77
N SER A 253 -14.88 12.90 3.69
CA SER A 253 -13.94 13.43 4.66
C SER A 253 -14.28 14.86 5.07
N ASN A 254 -13.95 15.18 6.31
CA ASN A 254 -14.10 16.52 6.88
C ASN A 254 -12.87 16.83 7.74
N ASN A 255 -12.01 17.69 7.23
CA ASN A 255 -10.77 18.10 7.87
C ASN A 255 -10.94 19.52 8.41
N ASN A 256 -10.69 19.70 9.70
CA ASN A 256 -10.61 21.01 10.33
C ASN A 256 -9.15 21.23 10.74
N LEU A 257 -8.42 21.91 9.89
CA LEU A 257 -7.15 22.54 10.21
C LEU A 257 -7.46 23.92 10.80
N GLU A 258 -6.56 24.48 11.58
CA GLU A 258 -6.79 25.73 12.30
C GLU A 258 -7.31 26.87 11.40
N SER A 259 -6.76 26.97 10.20
CA SER A 259 -7.07 28.02 9.22
C SER A 259 -7.97 27.54 8.08
N VAL A 260 -8.02 26.23 7.80
CA VAL A 260 -8.74 25.67 6.65
C VAL A 260 -9.75 24.61 7.08
N LYS A 261 -10.98 24.74 6.60
CA LYS A 261 -12.00 23.70 6.72
C LYS A 261 -12.24 23.09 5.36
N GLU A 262 -11.88 21.84 5.24
CA GLU A 262 -12.06 21.05 4.03
C GLU A 262 -13.17 20.03 4.23
N ARG A 263 -14.01 19.87 3.20
CA ARG A 263 -14.98 18.78 3.10
C ARG A 263 -14.89 18.18 1.72
N MET A 264 -14.81 16.87 1.68
CA MET A 264 -14.75 16.11 0.43
C MET A 264 -15.82 15.03 0.44
N ALA A 265 -16.44 14.83 -0.72
CA ALA A 265 -17.32 13.69 -0.98
C ALA A 265 -17.01 13.17 -2.39
N THR A 266 -16.81 11.86 -2.49
CA THR A 266 -16.42 11.19 -3.74
C THR A 266 -17.24 9.92 -3.91
N PRO A 267 -18.43 9.99 -4.55
CA PRO A 267 -19.10 8.80 -5.07
C PRO A 267 -18.38 8.27 -6.31
N TRP A 268 -18.33 6.94 -6.46
CA TRP A 268 -17.81 6.24 -7.64
C TRP A 268 -18.63 4.99 -7.94
N TRP A 269 -18.48 4.48 -9.17
CA TRP A 269 -19.08 3.25 -9.63
C TRP A 269 -18.21 2.56 -10.67
N ILE A 270 -18.23 1.24 -10.67
CA ILE A 270 -17.51 0.37 -11.60
C ILE A 270 -18.51 -0.65 -12.15
N ALA A 271 -18.40 -0.94 -13.44
CA ALA A 271 -19.08 -2.06 -14.09
C ALA A 271 -18.08 -2.76 -14.99
N GLU A 272 -17.89 -4.06 -14.76
CA GLU A 272 -16.92 -4.87 -15.49
C GLU A 272 -17.55 -6.17 -15.96
N CYS A 273 -17.10 -6.67 -17.10
CA CYS A 273 -17.41 -8.00 -17.59
C CYS A 273 -16.13 -8.70 -18.05
N SER A 274 -16.02 -9.99 -17.74
CA SER A 274 -14.93 -10.84 -18.15
C SER A 274 -15.45 -12.04 -18.96
N PHE A 275 -14.74 -12.33 -20.07
CA PHE A 275 -15.12 -13.42 -20.99
C PHE A 275 -13.89 -14.27 -21.31
N PRO A 276 -13.82 -15.51 -20.80
CA PRO A 276 -12.81 -16.46 -21.20
C PRO A 276 -13.11 -17.00 -22.60
N LEU A 277 -12.09 -17.03 -23.44
CA LEU A 277 -12.11 -17.53 -24.81
C LEU A 277 -11.02 -18.59 -25.01
N LEU A 278 -11.03 -19.25 -26.16
CA LEU A 278 -10.00 -20.23 -26.55
C LEU A 278 -9.72 -21.30 -25.47
N LYS A 279 -10.78 -21.84 -24.88
CA LYS A 279 -10.68 -22.80 -23.75
C LYS A 279 -9.94 -22.22 -22.55
N GLN A 280 -10.27 -21.00 -22.17
CA GLN A 280 -9.66 -20.24 -21.08
C GLN A 280 -8.19 -19.81 -21.30
N ALA A 281 -7.65 -20.01 -22.51
CA ALA A 281 -6.32 -19.52 -22.82
C ALA A 281 -6.26 -18.00 -23.06
N LEU A 282 -7.39 -17.36 -23.32
CA LEU A 282 -7.52 -15.91 -23.46
C LEU A 282 -8.71 -15.44 -22.64
N THR A 283 -8.51 -14.48 -21.75
CA THR A 283 -9.59 -13.76 -21.06
C THR A 283 -9.62 -12.32 -21.56
N ILE A 284 -10.79 -11.86 -21.92
CA ILE A 284 -11.05 -10.46 -22.24
C ILE A 284 -11.84 -9.85 -21.10
N THR A 285 -11.29 -8.82 -20.48
CA THR A 285 -11.98 -8.01 -19.48
C THR A 285 -12.26 -6.64 -20.07
N ALA A 286 -13.50 -6.17 -19.97
CA ALA A 286 -13.88 -4.83 -20.40
C ALA A 286 -14.68 -4.16 -19.30
N GLY A 287 -14.38 -2.91 -19.00
CA GLY A 287 -15.03 -2.22 -17.90
C GLY A 287 -15.26 -0.74 -18.16
N TYR A 288 -16.16 -0.19 -17.36
CA TYR A 288 -16.44 1.23 -17.24
C TYR A 288 -16.36 1.63 -15.78
N GLU A 289 -15.64 2.71 -15.51
CA GLU A 289 -15.56 3.32 -14.19
C GLU A 289 -15.92 4.79 -14.29
N GLY A 290 -16.64 5.29 -13.31
CA GLY A 290 -16.95 6.70 -13.20
C GLY A 290 -16.93 7.17 -11.75
N GLY A 291 -16.69 8.45 -11.57
CA GLY A 291 -16.73 9.02 -10.24
C GLY A 291 -16.81 10.54 -10.29
N TYR A 292 -17.27 11.08 -9.19
CA TYR A 292 -17.43 12.52 -9.01
C TYR A 292 -16.84 12.92 -7.67
N THR A 293 -15.86 13.81 -7.67
CA THR A 293 -15.29 14.38 -6.45
C THR A 293 -15.78 15.81 -6.30
N ASN A 294 -16.23 16.15 -5.09
CA ASN A 294 -16.57 17.51 -4.71
C ASN A 294 -15.80 17.85 -3.43
N CYS A 295 -14.79 18.69 -3.59
CA CYS A 295 -13.98 19.19 -2.52
C CYS A 295 -14.28 20.65 -2.27
N TRP A 296 -14.58 20.99 -1.02
CA TRP A 296 -14.93 22.34 -0.62
C TRP A 296 -13.99 22.82 0.49
N TYR A 297 -13.25 23.86 0.18
CA TYR A 297 -12.39 24.58 1.12
C TYR A 297 -13.11 25.87 1.53
N ARG A 298 -13.48 25.97 2.79
CA ARG A 298 -14.29 27.08 3.29
C ARG A 298 -13.64 28.43 2.99
N ASP A 299 -14.44 29.33 2.36
CA ASP A 299 -14.08 30.71 2.04
C ASP A 299 -12.88 30.87 1.09
N ILE A 300 -12.37 29.76 0.51
CA ILE A 300 -11.24 29.77 -0.39
C ILE A 300 -11.61 29.25 -1.78
N ASN A 301 -12.09 28.00 -1.87
CA ASN A 301 -12.21 27.31 -3.13
C ASN A 301 -13.25 26.17 -3.07
N ARG A 302 -13.83 25.86 -4.22
CA ARG A 302 -14.60 24.63 -4.45
C ARG A 302 -14.12 23.96 -5.72
N GLU A 303 -13.65 22.75 -5.59
CA GLU A 303 -13.19 21.92 -6.68
C GLU A 303 -14.17 20.79 -6.93
N GLN A 304 -14.48 20.57 -8.19
CA GLN A 304 -15.34 19.49 -8.63
C GLN A 304 -14.65 18.78 -9.77
N TYR A 305 -14.73 17.47 -9.75
CA TYR A 305 -14.07 16.64 -10.71
C TYR A 305 -14.96 15.46 -11.07
N LEU A 306 -15.23 15.29 -12.37
CA LEU A 306 -15.97 14.16 -12.92
C LEU A 306 -15.06 13.39 -13.84
N TYR A 307 -14.92 12.11 -13.64
CA TYR A 307 -14.18 11.23 -14.55
C TYR A 307 -15.05 10.09 -15.07
N ASN A 308 -14.75 9.66 -16.29
CA ASN A 308 -15.37 8.52 -16.95
C ASN A 308 -14.29 7.76 -17.68
N ASP A 309 -14.12 6.50 -17.33
CA ASP A 309 -13.11 5.62 -17.85
C ASP A 309 -13.73 4.45 -18.60
N LEU A 310 -13.13 4.12 -19.73
CA LEU A 310 -13.37 2.86 -20.43
C LEU A 310 -12.06 2.10 -20.50
N TYR A 311 -12.08 0.82 -20.19
CA TYR A 311 -10.89 0.00 -20.27
C TYR A 311 -11.15 -1.38 -20.85
N VAL A 312 -10.10 -1.93 -21.45
CA VAL A 312 -10.04 -3.29 -21.96
C VAL A 312 -8.71 -3.92 -21.55
N LYS A 313 -8.78 -5.16 -21.07
CA LYS A 313 -7.62 -5.99 -20.75
C LYS A 313 -7.72 -7.34 -21.42
N LEU A 314 -6.61 -7.82 -21.95
CA LEU A 314 -6.44 -9.11 -22.59
C LEU A 314 -5.41 -9.90 -21.79
N ASP A 315 -5.81 -10.98 -21.18
CA ASP A 315 -4.94 -11.91 -20.47
C ASP A 315 -4.84 -13.22 -21.25
N PHE A 316 -3.65 -13.56 -21.72
CA PHE A 316 -3.37 -14.78 -22.46
C PHE A 316 -2.45 -15.68 -21.64
N LYS A 317 -2.93 -16.91 -21.33
CA LYS A 317 -2.19 -17.93 -20.56
C LYS A 317 -2.15 -19.22 -21.36
N LYS A 318 -0.95 -19.64 -21.80
CA LYS A 318 -0.77 -20.89 -22.52
C LYS A 318 0.56 -21.55 -22.20
N GLY A 319 0.50 -22.70 -21.55
CA GLY A 319 1.70 -23.40 -21.09
C GLY A 319 2.48 -22.51 -20.09
N PRO A 320 3.79 -22.30 -20.30
CA PRO A 320 4.59 -21.47 -19.40
C PRO A 320 4.47 -19.96 -19.65
N TRP A 321 3.67 -19.53 -20.62
CA TRP A 321 3.58 -18.14 -21.03
C TRP A 321 2.34 -17.48 -20.49
N ILE A 322 2.51 -16.27 -19.95
CA ILE A 322 1.44 -15.36 -19.54
C ILE A 322 1.71 -14.02 -20.21
N ILE A 323 0.72 -13.47 -20.90
CA ILE A 323 0.83 -12.17 -21.58
C ILE A 323 -0.39 -11.35 -21.23
N THR A 324 -0.19 -10.14 -20.73
CA THR A 324 -1.26 -9.16 -20.46
C THR A 324 -1.05 -7.93 -21.31
N LEU A 325 -2.12 -7.47 -21.95
CA LEU A 325 -2.18 -6.19 -22.66
C LEU A 325 -3.44 -5.46 -22.21
N GLY A 326 -3.33 -4.16 -21.97
CA GLY A 326 -4.51 -3.37 -21.60
C GLY A 326 -4.36 -1.90 -21.94
N ASP A 327 -5.50 -1.26 -22.19
CA ASP A 327 -5.63 0.18 -22.38
C ASP A 327 -6.83 0.69 -21.57
N ARG A 328 -6.66 1.87 -20.97
CA ARG A 328 -7.69 2.61 -20.25
C ARG A 328 -7.73 4.03 -20.80
N PHE A 329 -8.88 4.40 -21.30
CA PHE A 329 -9.18 5.76 -21.74
C PHE A 329 -9.98 6.47 -20.66
N ARG A 330 -9.53 7.66 -20.24
CA ARG A 330 -10.20 8.52 -19.27
C ARG A 330 -10.63 9.83 -19.90
N HIS A 331 -11.88 10.19 -19.71
CA HIS A 331 -12.40 11.53 -19.97
C HIS A 331 -12.66 12.24 -18.64
N ASN A 332 -11.98 13.36 -18.43
CA ASN A 332 -12.06 14.15 -17.21
C ASN A 332 -12.70 15.51 -17.48
N THR A 333 -13.54 15.96 -16.56
CA THR A 333 -14.05 17.33 -16.52
C THR A 333 -13.78 17.92 -15.14
N PHE A 334 -13.10 19.03 -15.11
CA PHE A 334 -12.75 19.77 -13.91
C PHE A 334 -13.54 21.07 -13.86
N TRP A 335 -14.05 21.41 -12.69
CA TRP A 335 -14.60 22.73 -12.37
C TRP A 335 -13.95 23.23 -11.10
N ASN A 336 -13.51 24.48 -11.14
CA ASN A 336 -12.97 25.14 -9.98
C ASN A 336 -13.65 26.50 -9.80
N LYS A 337 -14.18 26.74 -8.60
CA LYS A 337 -14.78 28.01 -8.22
C LYS A 337 -14.00 28.62 -7.07
N GLN A 338 -13.28 29.69 -7.36
CA GLN A 338 -12.54 30.46 -6.36
C GLN A 338 -13.45 31.53 -5.73
N TYR A 339 -13.42 31.58 -4.39
CA TYR A 339 -14.11 32.62 -3.63
C TYR A 339 -13.09 33.70 -3.23
N ASN A 340 -12.86 34.67 -4.10
CA ASN A 340 -12.04 35.83 -3.72
C ASN A 340 -12.98 36.98 -3.31
N LYS A 341 -12.57 37.78 -2.30
CA LYS A 341 -13.41 38.90 -1.77
C LYS A 341 -13.85 39.94 -2.81
N SER A 342 -13.24 39.95 -4.00
CA SER A 342 -13.52 40.90 -5.08
C SER A 342 -13.91 40.28 -6.41
N ASP A 343 -13.66 39.00 -6.68
CA ASP A 343 -13.93 38.35 -7.98
C ASP A 343 -14.18 36.87 -7.81
N GLU A 344 -15.38 36.38 -8.19
CA GLU A 344 -15.61 34.93 -8.34
C GLU A 344 -15.07 34.50 -9.70
N ARG A 345 -14.03 33.66 -9.73
CA ARG A 345 -13.52 33.05 -10.95
C ARG A 345 -13.98 31.62 -11.06
N LEU A 346 -14.61 31.28 -12.17
CA LEU A 346 -14.99 29.91 -12.51
C LEU A 346 -14.12 29.43 -13.67
N TRP A 347 -13.45 28.32 -13.46
CA TRP A 347 -12.71 27.61 -14.52
C TRP A 347 -13.36 26.26 -14.78
N SER A 348 -13.40 25.88 -16.03
CA SER A 348 -13.73 24.51 -16.40
C SER A 348 -12.75 24.01 -17.46
N HIS A 349 -12.37 22.78 -17.38
CA HIS A 349 -11.44 22.15 -18.30
C HIS A 349 -11.82 20.69 -18.54
N ASN A 350 -11.76 20.29 -19.82
CA ASN A 350 -11.98 18.90 -20.22
C ASN A 350 -10.68 18.30 -20.71
N ARG A 351 -10.48 17.02 -20.39
CA ARG A 351 -9.25 16.33 -20.72
C ARG A 351 -9.47 14.87 -21.03
N ASN A 352 -8.61 14.34 -21.91
CA ASN A 352 -8.56 12.94 -22.27
C ASN A 352 -7.15 12.39 -21.99
N ASP A 353 -7.09 11.25 -21.35
CA ASP A 353 -5.86 10.58 -21.00
C ASP A 353 -5.93 9.07 -21.31
N HIS A 354 -4.77 8.44 -21.49
CA HIS A 354 -4.64 7.00 -21.71
C HIS A 354 -3.63 6.40 -20.73
N ALA A 355 -3.99 5.27 -20.16
CA ALA A 355 -3.07 4.40 -19.43
C ALA A 355 -2.91 3.08 -20.18
N LEU A 356 -1.67 2.58 -20.24
CA LEU A 356 -1.32 1.38 -21.00
C LEU A 356 -0.60 0.39 -20.07
N ILE A 357 -0.87 -0.89 -20.25
CA ILE A 357 -0.09 -1.96 -19.66
C ILE A 357 0.27 -3.02 -20.69
N ALA A 358 1.50 -3.50 -20.62
CA ALA A 358 1.95 -4.68 -21.34
C ALA A 358 2.84 -5.51 -20.41
N SER A 359 2.55 -6.78 -20.25
CA SER A 359 3.41 -7.69 -19.53
C SER A 359 3.60 -9.00 -20.27
N VAL A 360 4.78 -9.61 -20.10
CA VAL A 360 5.12 -10.93 -20.60
C VAL A 360 5.81 -11.69 -19.48
N GLY A 361 5.23 -12.81 -19.10
CA GLY A 361 5.76 -13.74 -18.10
C GLY A 361 6.10 -15.09 -18.75
N TYR A 362 7.18 -15.69 -18.28
CA TYR A 362 7.54 -17.07 -18.57
C TYR A 362 7.84 -17.79 -17.27
N HIS A 363 7.12 -18.88 -17.04
CA HIS A 363 7.21 -19.64 -15.82
C HIS A 363 7.48 -21.11 -16.13
N LYS A 364 8.50 -21.72 -15.52
CA LYS A 364 8.80 -23.13 -15.67
C LYS A 364 9.53 -23.70 -14.46
N GLY A 365 8.86 -24.62 -13.77
CA GLY A 365 9.39 -25.26 -12.57
C GLY A 365 9.65 -24.24 -11.45
N HIS A 366 10.85 -24.19 -10.91
CA HIS A 366 11.24 -23.27 -9.85
C HIS A 366 11.56 -21.84 -10.32
N HIS A 367 11.47 -21.56 -11.59
CA HIS A 367 11.92 -20.32 -12.19
C HIS A 367 10.77 -19.57 -12.85
N ALA A 368 10.65 -18.30 -12.52
CA ALA A 368 9.77 -17.36 -13.21
C ALA A 368 10.56 -16.13 -13.64
N ILE A 369 10.27 -15.61 -14.83
CA ILE A 369 10.78 -14.33 -15.33
C ILE A 369 9.62 -13.54 -15.89
N GLN A 370 9.55 -12.26 -15.59
CA GLN A 370 8.47 -11.37 -16.01
C GLN A 370 9.03 -10.01 -16.42
N GLY A 371 8.56 -9.50 -17.54
CA GLY A 371 8.75 -8.12 -17.95
C GLY A 371 7.42 -7.38 -17.91
N VAL A 372 7.40 -6.18 -17.34
CA VAL A 372 6.22 -5.31 -17.28
C VAL A 372 6.58 -3.94 -17.82
N PHE A 373 5.69 -3.37 -18.60
CA PHE A 373 5.72 -2.00 -19.05
C PHE A 373 4.36 -1.36 -18.74
N ASN A 374 4.38 -0.20 -18.10
CA ASN A 374 3.17 0.53 -17.73
C ASN A 374 3.34 2.02 -18.04
N ARG A 375 2.27 2.63 -18.51
CA ARG A 375 2.08 4.08 -18.56
C ARG A 375 0.85 4.42 -17.76
N SER A 376 1.01 5.11 -16.66
CA SER A 376 -0.08 5.65 -15.85
C SER A 376 -0.14 7.17 -15.96
N PHE A 377 -1.28 7.74 -15.59
CA PHE A 377 -1.45 9.19 -15.51
C PHE A 377 -1.83 9.57 -14.09
N PHE A 378 -1.48 10.81 -13.71
CA PHE A 378 -1.88 11.41 -12.45
C PHE A 378 -2.91 12.49 -12.75
N ASN A 379 -3.97 12.54 -11.98
CA ASN A 379 -4.86 13.69 -12.02
C ASN A 379 -4.10 14.93 -11.58
N PRO A 380 -4.12 16.02 -12.34
CA PRO A 380 -3.49 17.24 -11.90
C PRO A 380 -4.22 17.73 -10.64
N ALA A 381 -3.47 17.96 -9.57
CA ALA A 381 -4.01 18.74 -8.45
C ALA A 381 -4.42 20.11 -8.99
N VAL A 382 -5.70 20.43 -8.89
CA VAL A 382 -6.23 21.71 -9.39
C VAL A 382 -5.76 22.84 -8.49
N SER A 383 -5.69 22.60 -7.19
CA SER A 383 -5.06 23.49 -6.23
C SER A 383 -4.15 22.72 -5.28
N ALA A 384 -3.03 23.30 -4.92
CA ALA A 384 -2.18 22.81 -3.86
C ALA A 384 -2.15 23.88 -2.76
N PHE A 385 -2.52 23.50 -1.54
CA PHE A 385 -2.24 24.31 -0.38
C PHE A 385 -0.76 24.14 -0.03
N ILE A 386 -0.02 25.21 -0.14
CA ILE A 386 1.32 25.29 0.41
C ILE A 386 1.13 25.98 1.76
N ASP A 387 1.14 25.17 2.82
CA ASP A 387 1.22 25.68 4.18
C ASP A 387 2.65 26.23 4.36
N ASP A 388 2.77 27.52 4.09
CA ASP A 388 4.00 28.22 4.40
C ASP A 388 3.90 28.68 5.86
N LEU A 389 4.95 28.49 6.63
CA LEU A 389 5.11 29.01 8.00
C LEU A 389 4.86 30.54 8.12
N PHE A 390 4.66 31.22 7.00
CA PHE A 390 4.45 32.66 6.88
C PHE A 390 3.15 33.08 6.17
N GLY A 391 2.30 32.15 5.77
CA GLY A 391 1.01 32.44 5.11
C GLY A 391 0.55 31.32 4.17
N GLU A 392 -0.74 31.16 4.08
CA GLU A 392 -1.35 30.20 3.16
C GLU A 392 -1.27 30.70 1.72
N TYR A 393 -0.55 29.95 0.88
CA TYR A 393 -0.57 30.15 -0.56
C TYR A 393 -1.37 29.06 -1.25
N VAL A 394 -2.40 29.47 -1.97
CA VAL A 394 -3.09 28.59 -2.91
C VAL A 394 -2.43 28.74 -4.28
N ARG A 395 -1.77 27.71 -4.75
CA ARG A 395 -1.20 27.67 -6.09
C ARG A 395 -2.15 26.94 -7.02
N TYR A 396 -2.60 27.61 -8.06
CA TYR A 396 -3.50 27.03 -9.07
C TYR A 396 -2.69 26.47 -10.24
N ASN A 397 -3.00 25.22 -10.62
CA ASN A 397 -2.52 24.65 -11.88
C ASN A 397 -3.44 25.10 -13.01
N THR A 398 -3.19 26.28 -13.57
CA THR A 398 -4.00 26.86 -14.66
C THR A 398 -3.87 26.12 -15.99
N ASP A 399 -2.80 25.36 -16.15
CA ASP A 399 -2.50 24.64 -17.39
C ASP A 399 -3.14 23.25 -17.44
N TYR A 400 -3.58 22.71 -16.32
CA TYR A 400 -4.19 21.38 -16.18
C TYR A 400 -3.44 20.26 -16.94
N LYS A 401 -2.12 20.31 -16.93
CA LYS A 401 -1.30 19.30 -17.60
C LYS A 401 -1.36 17.97 -16.86
N THR A 402 -1.53 16.88 -17.60
CA THR A 402 -1.40 15.54 -17.04
C THR A 402 0.05 15.20 -16.81
N ASN A 403 0.28 14.62 -15.67
CA ASN A 403 1.54 14.00 -15.36
C ASN A 403 1.47 12.53 -15.76
N TYR A 404 2.52 12.04 -16.37
CA TYR A 404 2.61 10.63 -16.75
C TYR A 404 3.77 9.97 -16.02
N ALA A 405 3.53 8.76 -15.57
CA ALA A 405 4.57 7.86 -15.14
C ALA A 405 4.73 6.73 -16.15
N TRP A 406 5.93 6.60 -16.68
CA TRP A 406 6.35 5.48 -17.51
C TRP A 406 7.19 4.57 -16.65
N ARG A 407 6.80 3.32 -16.54
CA ARG A 407 7.48 2.34 -15.70
C ARG A 407 7.79 1.09 -16.48
N SER A 408 8.99 0.57 -16.26
CA SER A 408 9.44 -0.71 -16.82
C SER A 408 10.04 -1.54 -15.72
N GLU A 409 9.75 -2.82 -15.70
CA GLU A 409 10.30 -3.76 -14.74
C GLU A 409 10.68 -5.06 -15.40
N LEU A 410 11.81 -5.61 -15.01
CA LEU A 410 12.20 -6.98 -15.27
C LEU A 410 12.41 -7.69 -13.94
N ARG A 411 11.74 -8.81 -13.75
CA ARG A 411 11.71 -9.57 -12.51
C ARG A 411 12.07 -11.01 -12.76
N TYR A 412 12.80 -11.58 -11.81
CA TYR A 412 13.14 -13.00 -11.78
C TYR A 412 12.85 -13.56 -10.39
N THR A 413 12.20 -14.72 -10.33
CA THR A 413 11.96 -15.45 -9.07
C THR A 413 12.45 -16.87 -9.23
N TYR A 414 13.19 -17.30 -8.21
CA TYR A 414 13.55 -18.71 -7.98
C TYR A 414 12.93 -19.15 -6.66
N GLN A 415 12.20 -20.27 -6.67
CA GLN A 415 11.50 -20.73 -5.48
C GLN A 415 11.59 -22.24 -5.29
N THR A 416 11.66 -22.63 -4.04
CA THR A 416 11.58 -24.01 -3.56
C THR A 416 10.71 -24.03 -2.30
N GLU A 417 10.37 -25.19 -1.77
CA GLU A 417 9.62 -25.30 -0.50
C GLU A 417 10.25 -24.54 0.69
N GLN A 418 11.56 -24.33 0.67
CA GLN A 418 12.30 -23.72 1.77
C GLN A 418 12.84 -22.33 1.46
N MET A 419 12.91 -21.94 0.19
CA MET A 419 13.60 -20.72 -0.21
C MET A 419 12.88 -20.03 -1.37
N VAL A 420 12.72 -18.72 -1.25
CA VAL A 420 12.32 -17.84 -2.34
C VAL A 420 13.39 -16.78 -2.53
N VAL A 421 13.86 -16.62 -3.75
CA VAL A 421 14.80 -15.57 -4.15
C VAL A 421 14.15 -14.76 -5.26
N THR A 422 14.03 -13.46 -5.06
CA THR A 422 13.50 -12.54 -6.07
C THR A 422 14.56 -11.51 -6.43
N GLY A 423 14.68 -11.21 -7.70
CA GLY A 423 15.50 -10.11 -8.21
C GLY A 423 14.68 -9.24 -9.15
N SER A 424 14.86 -7.93 -9.08
CA SER A 424 14.16 -6.97 -9.96
C SER A 424 15.09 -5.89 -10.48
N ALA A 425 14.76 -5.39 -11.68
CA ALA A 425 15.34 -4.19 -12.25
C ALA A 425 14.18 -3.29 -12.69
N THR A 426 14.14 -2.08 -12.19
CA THR A 426 13.04 -1.14 -12.40
C THR A 426 13.54 0.17 -13.00
N HIS A 427 12.73 0.78 -13.84
CA HIS A 427 12.96 2.14 -14.31
C HIS A 427 11.63 2.90 -14.35
N THR A 428 11.60 4.04 -13.68
CA THR A 428 10.45 4.95 -13.65
C THR A 428 10.87 6.29 -14.22
N LEU A 429 10.06 6.84 -15.12
CA LEU A 429 10.21 8.18 -15.66
C LEU A 429 8.92 8.96 -15.38
N LEU A 430 9.01 10.03 -14.62
CA LEU A 430 7.93 10.98 -14.35
C LEU A 430 8.08 12.18 -15.29
N THR A 431 7.02 12.50 -16.03
CA THR A 431 7.01 13.57 -17.02
C THR A 431 5.90 14.57 -16.76
N ASP A 432 6.10 15.80 -17.20
CA ASP A 432 5.10 16.89 -17.21
C ASP A 432 4.58 17.31 -15.82
N LEU A 433 5.38 17.07 -14.77
CA LEU A 433 5.10 17.62 -13.45
C LEU A 433 5.29 19.16 -13.44
N PRO A 434 4.59 19.90 -12.57
CA PRO A 434 5.01 21.27 -12.22
C PRO A 434 6.42 21.28 -11.56
N THR A 435 6.88 20.12 -11.13
CA THR A 435 8.26 19.82 -10.74
C THR A 435 9.03 19.20 -11.92
N PRO A 436 10.36 19.25 -11.90
CA PRO A 436 11.20 18.79 -12.99
C PRO A 436 11.03 17.30 -13.32
N ASN A 437 11.31 16.92 -14.56
CA ASN A 437 11.35 15.54 -14.99
C ASN A 437 12.28 14.73 -14.07
N GLN A 438 11.76 13.65 -13.54
CA GLN A 438 12.46 12.78 -12.61
C GLN A 438 12.54 11.37 -13.19
N SER A 439 13.70 10.75 -13.13
CA SER A 439 13.84 9.32 -13.42
C SER A 439 14.46 8.57 -12.25
N LEU A 440 13.95 7.38 -11.98
CA LEU A 440 14.43 6.49 -10.94
C LEU A 440 14.72 5.13 -11.55
N THR A 441 15.96 4.68 -11.47
CA THR A 441 16.38 3.33 -11.87
C THR A 441 16.74 2.55 -10.63
N GLY A 442 16.16 1.37 -10.45
CA GLY A 442 16.35 0.50 -9.29
C GLY A 442 16.84 -0.89 -9.66
N LEU A 443 17.67 -1.46 -8.80
CA LEU A 443 18.01 -2.88 -8.79
C LEU A 443 17.72 -3.41 -7.39
N GLY A 444 16.90 -4.45 -7.30
CA GLY A 444 16.49 -5.06 -6.05
C GLY A 444 16.74 -6.56 -6.02
N ALA A 445 17.00 -7.08 -4.85
CA ALA A 445 17.02 -8.52 -4.60
C ALA A 445 16.51 -8.81 -3.19
N SER A 446 15.74 -9.88 -3.04
CA SER A 446 15.34 -10.39 -1.74
C SER A 446 15.51 -11.90 -1.66
N VAL A 447 15.68 -12.41 -0.45
CA VAL A 447 15.74 -13.84 -0.14
C VAL A 447 14.94 -14.10 1.13
N THR A 448 14.05 -15.08 1.07
CA THR A 448 13.40 -15.66 2.25
C THR A 448 13.77 -17.12 2.31
N TRP A 449 14.31 -17.56 3.44
CA TRP A 449 14.71 -18.94 3.67
C TRP A 449 14.15 -19.45 5.00
N ASN A 450 13.44 -20.58 4.93
CA ASN A 450 12.80 -21.22 6.05
C ASN A 450 13.39 -22.62 6.23
N LYS A 451 14.02 -22.91 7.37
CA LYS A 451 14.53 -24.23 7.66
C LYS A 451 14.39 -24.57 9.15
N GLY A 452 13.45 -25.46 9.46
CA GLY A 452 13.20 -25.89 10.83
C GLY A 452 12.78 -24.72 11.72
N SER A 453 13.61 -24.41 12.72
CA SER A 453 13.35 -23.31 13.66
C SER A 453 13.88 -21.94 13.22
N LEU A 454 14.56 -21.87 12.09
CA LEU A 454 15.18 -20.63 11.61
C LEU A 454 14.48 -20.13 10.34
N ARG A 455 14.05 -18.88 10.36
CA ARG A 455 13.62 -18.10 9.19
C ARG A 455 14.58 -16.93 9.00
N LEU A 456 15.04 -16.74 7.79
CA LEU A 456 15.85 -15.59 7.39
C LEU A 456 15.15 -14.86 6.26
N THR A 457 14.94 -13.56 6.42
CA THR A 457 14.52 -12.67 5.34
C THR A 457 15.59 -11.60 5.18
N GLY A 458 16.05 -11.40 3.97
CA GLY A 458 17.04 -10.39 3.66
C GLY A 458 16.79 -9.79 2.29
N GLY A 459 17.28 -8.57 2.08
CA GLY A 459 17.16 -7.91 0.80
C GLY A 459 18.08 -6.70 0.68
N ALA A 460 18.27 -6.30 -0.56
CA ALA A 460 19.04 -5.11 -0.93
C ALA A 460 18.39 -4.44 -2.12
N ASN A 461 18.28 -3.11 -2.07
CA ASN A 461 17.87 -2.29 -3.19
C ASN A 461 18.92 -1.21 -3.41
N VAL A 462 19.23 -0.92 -4.66
CA VAL A 462 20.07 0.19 -5.08
C VAL A 462 19.27 1.02 -6.07
N TYR A 463 19.23 2.32 -5.86
CA TYR A 463 18.51 3.26 -6.70
C TYR A 463 19.45 4.33 -7.22
N HIS A 464 19.25 4.68 -8.47
CA HIS A 464 19.86 5.86 -9.10
C HIS A 464 18.73 6.80 -9.51
N GLU A 465 18.71 7.99 -8.91
CA GLU A 465 17.73 9.04 -9.14
C GLU A 465 18.36 10.16 -9.94
N HIS A 466 17.66 10.61 -10.97
CA HIS A 466 18.03 11.80 -11.74
C HIS A 466 16.85 12.78 -11.73
N VAL A 467 17.09 13.99 -11.27
CA VAL A 467 16.10 15.08 -11.21
C VAL A 467 16.63 16.25 -12.04
N LYS A 468 15.84 16.65 -13.04
CA LYS A 468 16.16 17.79 -13.89
C LYS A 468 15.53 19.06 -13.30
N LEU A 469 16.25 19.74 -12.42
CA LEU A 469 15.98 21.10 -11.96
C LEU A 469 16.63 22.13 -12.89
N GLU A 470 16.84 23.36 -12.45
CA GLU A 470 17.68 24.35 -13.16
C GLU A 470 19.08 23.79 -13.38
N GLU A 471 19.59 23.01 -12.42
CA GLU A 471 20.79 22.16 -12.56
C GLU A 471 20.38 20.69 -12.42
N SER A 472 20.99 19.80 -13.23
CA SER A 472 20.75 18.37 -13.18
C SER A 472 21.37 17.77 -11.92
N ASN A 473 20.57 17.19 -11.04
CA ASN A 473 21.02 16.51 -9.85
C ASN A 473 20.91 15.00 -10.01
N ASN A 474 21.96 14.29 -9.65
CA ASN A 474 21.99 12.82 -9.62
C ASN A 474 22.28 12.35 -8.22
N ASP A 475 21.62 11.27 -7.82
CA ASP A 475 21.86 10.65 -6.54
C ASP A 475 21.84 9.12 -6.67
N THR A 476 22.64 8.45 -5.85
CA THR A 476 22.64 6.99 -5.77
C THR A 476 22.57 6.58 -4.31
N PHE A 477 21.52 5.88 -3.98
CA PHE A 477 21.26 5.43 -2.62
C PHE A 477 20.87 3.95 -2.59
N PHE A 478 21.02 3.33 -1.42
CA PHE A 478 20.71 1.91 -1.25
C PHE A 478 20.10 1.62 0.10
N THR A 479 19.33 0.55 0.15
CA THR A 479 18.71 -0.01 1.35
C THR A 479 19.16 -1.46 1.51
N LEU A 480 19.56 -1.84 2.71
CA LEU A 480 19.89 -3.22 3.08
C LEU A 480 18.99 -3.65 4.24
N LYS A 481 18.41 -4.84 4.14
CA LYS A 481 17.58 -5.42 5.19
C LYS A 481 18.06 -6.82 5.55
N PHE A 482 18.08 -7.12 6.86
CA PHE A 482 18.31 -8.46 7.39
C PHE A 482 17.37 -8.69 8.57
N ALA A 483 16.52 -9.70 8.48
CA ALA A 483 15.49 -9.99 9.48
C ALA A 483 15.47 -11.51 9.82
N PRO A 484 16.29 -11.96 10.77
CA PRO A 484 16.25 -13.32 11.28
C PRO A 484 15.11 -13.50 12.28
N THR A 485 14.45 -14.67 12.23
CA THR A 485 13.50 -15.13 13.24
C THR A 485 13.87 -16.54 13.67
N LEU A 486 13.98 -16.74 14.99
CA LEU A 486 14.30 -18.01 15.61
C LEU A 486 13.13 -18.50 16.46
N LEU A 487 12.63 -19.68 16.14
CA LEU A 487 11.58 -20.39 16.87
C LEU A 487 12.21 -21.29 17.93
N LEU A 488 12.15 -20.88 19.20
CA LEU A 488 12.86 -21.53 20.31
C LEU A 488 12.08 -22.66 21.00
N GLY A 489 10.99 -23.10 20.43
CA GLY A 489 10.10 -24.09 21.06
C GLY A 489 9.27 -23.51 22.22
N ASN A 490 8.34 -24.30 22.76
CA ASN A 490 7.43 -23.88 23.83
C ASN A 490 6.73 -22.51 23.59
N GLY A 491 6.54 -22.13 22.32
CA GLY A 491 5.92 -20.87 21.94
C GLY A 491 6.79 -19.62 22.13
N PHE A 492 8.11 -19.76 22.32
CA PHE A 492 9.04 -18.65 22.30
C PHE A 492 9.53 -18.36 20.89
N ARG A 493 9.58 -17.08 20.54
CA ARG A 493 10.18 -16.59 19.29
C ARG A 493 11.06 -15.39 19.60
N LEU A 494 12.18 -15.35 18.90
CA LEU A 494 13.08 -14.20 18.88
C LEU A 494 13.20 -13.74 17.44
N SER A 495 12.80 -12.51 17.15
CA SER A 495 12.98 -11.86 15.85
C SER A 495 13.78 -10.58 15.99
N SER A 496 14.50 -10.24 14.96
CA SER A 496 15.29 -9.02 14.87
C SER A 496 15.17 -8.46 13.47
N VAL A 497 15.25 -7.15 13.34
CA VAL A 497 15.31 -6.45 12.06
C VAL A 497 16.49 -5.51 12.12
N LEU A 498 17.35 -5.60 11.11
CA LEU A 498 18.40 -4.66 10.81
C LEU A 498 18.10 -4.06 9.45
N LEU A 499 17.94 -2.75 9.38
CA LEU A 499 17.66 -2.01 8.17
C LEU A 499 18.67 -0.86 8.08
N PHE A 500 19.41 -0.80 6.99
CA PHE A 500 20.33 0.28 6.71
C PHE A 500 19.91 1.01 5.43
N ASN A 501 19.71 2.31 5.53
CA ASN A 501 19.51 3.21 4.41
C ASN A 501 20.76 4.09 4.25
N SER A 502 21.30 4.16 3.04
CA SER A 502 22.41 5.05 2.76
C SER A 502 21.94 6.51 2.76
N LYS A 503 22.89 7.42 2.77
CA LYS A 503 22.64 8.85 2.54
C LYS A 503 21.90 9.04 1.22
N LYS A 504 20.98 10.01 1.17
CA LYS A 504 20.27 10.47 -0.02
C LYS A 504 20.47 11.97 -0.16
N ASP A 505 21.33 12.37 -1.09
CA ASP A 505 21.81 13.75 -1.22
C ASP A 505 20.74 14.72 -1.72
N ILE A 506 19.92 14.31 -2.69
CA ILE A 506 18.82 15.14 -3.24
C ILE A 506 17.82 15.55 -2.16
N LEU A 507 17.61 14.69 -1.17
CA LEU A 507 16.69 14.94 -0.06
C LEU A 507 17.41 15.38 1.23
N GLU A 508 18.72 15.60 1.19
CA GLU A 508 19.55 15.90 2.37
C GLU A 508 19.37 14.89 3.52
N GLN A 509 18.97 13.65 3.20
CA GLN A 509 18.78 12.60 4.20
C GLN A 509 20.12 11.96 4.56
N HIS A 510 20.43 11.90 5.83
CA HIS A 510 21.61 11.19 6.33
C HIS A 510 21.41 9.67 6.28
N ALA A 511 22.53 8.95 6.24
CA ALA A 511 22.49 7.50 6.38
C ALA A 511 21.84 7.11 7.72
N HIS A 512 20.96 6.13 7.69
CA HIS A 512 20.17 5.70 8.85
C HIS A 512 20.26 4.21 9.06
N LEU A 513 20.56 3.79 10.30
CA LEU A 513 20.52 2.41 10.74
C LEU A 513 19.35 2.21 11.71
N TYR A 514 18.38 1.42 11.32
CA TYR A 514 17.31 0.94 12.18
C TYR A 514 17.63 -0.46 12.67
N ALA A 515 17.47 -0.72 13.96
CA ALA A 515 17.63 -2.04 14.56
C ALA A 515 16.53 -2.29 15.58
N SER A 516 15.90 -3.47 15.54
CA SER A 516 14.92 -3.89 16.54
C SER A 516 15.12 -5.34 16.96
N ILE A 517 14.71 -5.65 18.18
CA ILE A 517 14.67 -7.00 18.71
C ILE A 517 13.30 -7.20 19.36
N LYS A 518 12.60 -8.24 18.95
CA LYS A 518 11.28 -8.60 19.48
C LYS A 518 11.31 -10.01 20.04
N VAL A 519 10.83 -10.15 21.25
CA VAL A 519 10.60 -11.43 21.93
C VAL A 519 9.11 -11.65 22.05
N ASN A 520 8.62 -12.78 21.56
CA ASN A 520 7.24 -13.21 21.69
C ASN A 520 7.16 -14.49 22.52
N LYS A 521 6.06 -14.61 23.28
CA LYS A 521 5.74 -15.82 24.04
C LYS A 521 4.26 -16.15 23.95
N ASP A 522 3.92 -17.33 23.45
CA ASP A 522 2.57 -17.88 23.54
C ASP A 522 2.32 -18.40 24.96
N LEU A 523 1.29 -17.88 25.60
CA LEU A 523 0.78 -18.32 26.90
C LEU A 523 -0.45 -19.23 26.69
N GLY A 524 -0.19 -20.46 26.24
CA GLY A 524 -1.22 -21.39 25.80
C GLY A 524 -1.76 -21.05 24.41
N ARG A 525 -3.00 -21.51 24.11
CA ARG A 525 -3.59 -21.34 22.79
C ARG A 525 -4.24 -19.98 22.55
N ARG A 526 -4.56 -19.24 23.62
CA ARG A 526 -5.41 -18.04 23.55
C ARG A 526 -4.71 -16.74 23.84
N CYS A 527 -3.49 -16.78 24.32
CA CYS A 527 -2.79 -15.57 24.73
C CYS A 527 -1.40 -15.54 24.12
N ASN A 528 -0.99 -14.34 23.70
CA ASN A 528 0.37 -14.03 23.32
C ASN A 528 0.82 -12.76 24.04
N VAL A 529 2.07 -12.73 24.48
CA VAL A 529 2.71 -11.52 25.00
C VAL A 529 3.98 -11.26 24.23
N PHE A 530 4.30 -9.98 24.03
CA PHE A 530 5.54 -9.60 23.38
C PHE A 530 6.21 -8.41 24.04
N ALA A 531 7.51 -8.35 23.87
CA ALA A 531 8.33 -7.17 24.14
C ALA A 531 9.13 -6.86 22.88
N ASP A 532 9.03 -5.65 22.40
CA ASP A 532 9.70 -5.18 21.19
C ASP A 532 10.54 -3.95 21.53
N PHE A 533 11.84 -4.07 21.35
CA PHE A 533 12.79 -3.01 21.57
C PHE A 533 13.14 -2.39 20.23
N HIS A 534 12.52 -1.24 19.93
CA HIS A 534 12.64 -0.54 18.66
C HIS A 534 13.80 0.42 18.64
N ASP A 535 14.34 0.63 17.45
CA ASP A 535 15.33 1.64 17.12
C ASP A 535 16.51 1.67 18.10
N ILE A 536 17.09 0.50 18.34
CA ILE A 536 18.22 0.32 19.26
C ILE A 536 19.40 1.25 18.90
N ALA A 537 19.56 1.54 17.61
CA ALA A 537 20.60 2.44 17.11
C ALA A 537 20.36 3.90 17.56
N GLY A 538 19.09 4.30 17.69
CA GLY A 538 18.70 5.61 18.22
C GLY A 538 19.20 6.79 17.39
N GLN A 539 19.33 6.59 16.07
CA GLN A 539 19.74 7.65 15.17
C GLN A 539 18.55 8.55 14.82
N PRO A 540 18.70 9.87 14.81
CA PRO A 540 17.66 10.77 14.36
C PRO A 540 17.40 10.57 12.86
N GLU A 541 16.12 10.52 12.46
CA GLU A 541 15.72 10.55 11.08
C GLU A 541 15.56 12.01 10.64
N THR A 542 16.29 12.43 9.63
CA THR A 542 16.15 13.76 9.05
C THR A 542 15.12 13.71 7.94
N THR A 543 14.03 14.42 8.10
CA THR A 543 13.02 14.60 7.05
C THR A 543 13.15 15.99 6.44
N THR A 544 13.37 16.05 5.14
CA THR A 544 13.66 17.29 4.41
C THR A 544 12.45 18.19 4.17
N LEU A 545 11.23 17.65 4.22
CA LEU A 545 10.04 18.45 3.90
C LEU A 545 9.84 19.67 4.81
N LEU A 546 10.47 19.69 5.99
CA LEU A 546 10.40 20.81 6.94
C LEU A 546 11.74 21.12 7.61
N LEU A 547 12.89 20.61 7.09
CA LEU A 547 14.18 20.75 7.77
C LEU A 547 14.12 20.28 9.26
N MET A 548 13.30 19.28 9.53
CA MET A 548 13.10 18.77 10.88
C MET A 548 13.79 17.43 11.07
N GLN A 549 14.49 17.29 12.17
CA GLN A 549 15.00 16.01 12.64
C GLN A 549 13.95 15.35 13.52
N SER A 550 13.38 14.25 13.06
CA SER A 550 12.52 13.40 13.90
C SER A 550 13.40 12.53 14.78
N PHE A 551 13.33 12.72 16.09
CA PHE A 551 13.98 11.82 17.03
C PHE A 551 13.10 10.58 17.23
N LYS A 552 13.32 9.53 16.44
CA LYS A 552 12.82 8.19 16.79
C LYS A 552 13.69 7.68 17.93
N ASN A 553 13.22 7.87 19.11
CA ASN A 553 13.94 7.46 20.31
C ASN A 553 13.80 5.95 20.53
N ARG A 554 14.82 5.33 21.12
CA ARG A 554 14.80 3.94 21.60
C ARG A 554 13.57 3.66 22.42
N ALA A 555 12.63 2.89 21.89
CA ALA A 555 11.38 2.60 22.57
C ALA A 555 11.28 1.11 22.92
N LEU A 556 10.81 0.84 24.13
CA LEU A 556 10.32 -0.48 24.50
C LEU A 556 8.80 -0.49 24.39
N THR A 557 8.27 -1.34 23.54
CA THR A 557 6.84 -1.61 23.42
C THR A 557 6.55 -2.97 24.01
N ILE A 558 5.58 -3.02 24.91
CA ILE A 558 5.05 -4.26 25.48
C ILE A 558 3.62 -4.41 24.99
N GLY A 559 3.27 -5.62 24.55
CA GLY A 559 1.93 -5.90 24.08
C GLY A 559 1.41 -7.25 24.51
N PHE A 560 0.10 -7.35 24.46
CA PHE A 560 -0.67 -8.53 24.79
C PHE A 560 -1.74 -8.75 23.73
N THR A 561 -1.90 -9.99 23.27
CA THR A 561 -2.97 -10.38 22.34
C THR A 561 -3.77 -11.53 22.94
N TYR A 562 -5.08 -11.41 22.92
CA TYR A 562 -6.02 -12.42 23.39
C TYR A 562 -6.94 -12.86 22.25
N TYR A 563 -7.10 -14.16 22.10
CA TYR A 563 -7.96 -14.81 21.12
C TYR A 563 -9.14 -15.47 21.84
N PRO A 564 -10.29 -14.82 21.95
CA PRO A 564 -11.45 -15.37 22.67
C PRO A 564 -12.01 -16.64 22.03
N TRP A 565 -11.96 -16.70 20.70
CA TRP A 565 -12.44 -17.84 19.90
C TRP A 565 -11.31 -18.30 18.97
N ARG A 566 -10.65 -19.40 19.35
CA ARG A 566 -9.57 -20.00 18.56
C ARG A 566 -9.66 -21.54 18.64
#